data_8601e917a357823e8b792c0bf1252f99
#
_entry.id   8601e917a357823e8b792c0bf1252f99
#
_cell.length_a   1.000
_cell.length_b   1.000
_cell.length_c   1.000
_cell.angle_alpha   90.00
_cell.angle_beta   90.00
_cell.angle_gamma   90.00
#
_symmetry.space_group_name_H-M   'P 1'
#
loop_
_entity.id
_entity.type
_entity.pdbx_description
1 polymer ?
#
loop_
_entity_poly.entity_id
_entity_poly.type
_entity_poly.pdbx_seq_one_letter_code
_entity_poly.pdbx_strand_id
1 'polypeptide(L)'
;MIEIRNISKVLGKKKVLDNISLSINNGEILGLVGINGVGKSTLLRCISGVYHVEEGDILIDNKSVYENNEVKKDILFIPDESAISAKTTINSLLDFFSSFYEVDKKAFVNYLNTFKVNITSKPLNTFSKGMKRRVLLCFALAIHPKYLLLDEAFDGLDPLGKVQFKKLLDEQMSKYDMTVIIASHSLRELTLIANTFALLNSGKIISQGDVDNQESTYYKVQMAFNDEIDLNLFNEKTIVKKTKLGRIVTLIVNQSKEEIEKTFNKYNPLTLDILPLSFEERFVYETEAFGNE
;
A
#
# COMPACT_ATOMS: atom_id res chain seq x y z
N MET A 1 12.06 13.55 -1.52
CA MET A 1 10.84 13.66 -0.72
C MET A 1 9.67 14.00 -1.63
N ILE A 2 8.51 13.36 -1.43
CA ILE A 2 7.27 13.67 -2.15
C ILE A 2 6.32 14.34 -1.17
N GLU A 3 5.80 15.52 -1.53
CA GLU A 3 4.81 16.25 -0.75
C GLU A 3 3.53 16.45 -1.57
N ILE A 4 2.43 15.97 -1.05
CA ILE A 4 1.08 16.15 -1.62
C ILE A 4 0.35 17.12 -0.72
N ARG A 5 -0.09 18.26 -1.28
CA ARG A 5 -0.67 19.39 -0.54
C ARG A 5 -2.09 19.66 -0.99
N ASN A 6 -3.07 19.22 -0.20
CA ASN A 6 -4.50 19.51 -0.36
C ASN A 6 -5.04 19.26 -1.79
N ILE A 7 -4.61 18.16 -2.43
CA ILE A 7 -5.00 17.89 -3.81
C ILE A 7 -6.43 17.38 -3.91
N SER A 8 -7.13 17.83 -4.93
CA SER A 8 -8.42 17.28 -5.36
C SER A 8 -8.36 16.90 -6.83
N LYS A 9 -9.01 15.77 -7.20
CA LYS A 9 -9.08 15.27 -8.57
C LYS A 9 -10.47 14.86 -8.96
N VAL A 10 -10.94 15.38 -10.10
CA VAL A 10 -12.23 15.03 -10.68
C VAL A 10 -12.00 14.24 -11.97
N LEU A 11 -12.69 13.13 -12.13
CA LEU A 11 -12.74 12.34 -13.36
C LEU A 11 -14.18 12.30 -13.88
N GLY A 12 -14.42 12.94 -15.00
CA GLY A 12 -15.76 13.18 -15.53
C GLY A 12 -16.59 14.03 -14.57
N LYS A 13 -17.62 13.46 -13.92
CA LYS A 13 -18.46 14.15 -12.92
C LYS A 13 -18.16 13.74 -11.49
N LYS A 14 -17.23 12.80 -11.28
CA LYS A 14 -16.95 12.24 -9.95
C LYS A 14 -15.67 12.86 -9.40
N LYS A 15 -15.75 13.45 -8.19
CA LYS A 15 -14.58 13.80 -7.38
C LYS A 15 -13.99 12.51 -6.83
N VAL A 16 -12.82 12.10 -7.34
CA VAL A 16 -12.18 10.82 -7.02
C VAL A 16 -11.18 10.98 -5.89
N LEU A 17 -10.50 12.12 -5.82
CA LEU A 17 -9.65 12.51 -4.69
C LEU A 17 -10.19 13.82 -4.12
N ASP A 18 -10.25 13.90 -2.80
CA ASP A 18 -10.84 15.03 -2.07
C ASP A 18 -9.92 15.47 -0.94
N ASN A 19 -9.23 16.60 -1.17
CA ASN A 19 -8.36 17.24 -0.19
C ASN A 19 -7.28 16.30 0.41
N ILE A 20 -6.56 15.57 -0.44
CA ILE A 20 -5.49 14.67 -0.04
C ILE A 20 -4.24 15.46 0.34
N SER A 21 -3.71 15.20 1.54
CA SER A 21 -2.39 15.66 1.99
C SER A 21 -1.59 14.48 2.52
N LEU A 22 -0.35 14.31 2.03
CA LEU A 22 0.52 13.21 2.39
C LEU A 22 1.98 13.60 2.14
N SER A 23 2.87 13.21 3.04
CA SER A 23 4.32 13.39 2.88
C SER A 23 5.02 12.05 2.92
N ILE A 24 5.96 11.82 1.98
CA ILE A 24 6.69 10.57 1.84
C ILE A 24 8.18 10.91 1.85
N ASN A 25 8.91 10.38 2.82
CA ASN A 25 10.33 10.67 2.97
C ASN A 25 11.17 9.90 1.95
N ASN A 26 12.39 10.40 1.70
CA ASN A 26 13.34 9.67 0.87
C ASN A 26 13.74 8.34 1.54
N GLY A 27 13.95 7.30 0.74
CA GLY A 27 14.32 5.98 1.23
C GLY A 27 13.19 5.19 1.88
N GLU A 28 11.94 5.65 1.76
CA GLU A 28 10.76 5.05 2.36
C GLU A 28 10.01 4.16 1.37
N ILE A 29 9.39 3.08 1.86
CA ILE A 29 8.41 2.29 1.11
C ILE A 29 7.03 2.58 1.71
N LEU A 30 6.24 3.37 1.01
CA LEU A 30 4.86 3.65 1.38
C LEU A 30 3.91 2.61 0.77
N GLY A 31 3.13 1.95 1.60
CA GLY A 31 1.97 1.16 1.21
C GLY A 31 0.71 2.01 1.09
N LEU A 32 0.23 2.25 -0.13
CA LEU A 32 -1.06 2.92 -0.36
C LEU A 32 -2.18 1.89 -0.38
N VAL A 33 -2.96 1.85 0.69
CA VAL A 33 -4.00 0.84 0.93
C VAL A 33 -5.38 1.39 0.61
N GLY A 34 -6.27 0.53 0.13
CA GLY A 34 -7.69 0.86 -0.07
C GLY A 34 -8.39 -0.14 -0.98
N ILE A 35 -9.72 -0.19 -0.89
CA ILE A 35 -10.52 -1.05 -1.75
C ILE A 35 -10.42 -0.65 -3.23
N ASN A 36 -10.84 -1.53 -4.13
CA ASN A 36 -10.82 -1.23 -5.55
C ASN A 36 -11.77 -0.05 -5.88
N GLY A 37 -11.31 0.83 -6.77
CA GLY A 37 -12.08 2.01 -7.20
C GLY A 37 -12.08 3.21 -6.25
N VAL A 38 -11.32 3.16 -5.13
CA VAL A 38 -11.27 4.25 -4.14
C VAL A 38 -10.39 5.44 -4.55
N GLY A 39 -9.56 5.29 -5.60
CA GLY A 39 -8.71 6.37 -6.12
C GLY A 39 -7.20 6.13 -6.08
N LYS A 40 -6.71 4.95 -5.64
CA LYS A 40 -5.27 4.62 -5.55
C LYS A 40 -4.51 4.89 -6.86
N SER A 41 -4.97 4.26 -7.95
CA SER A 41 -4.36 4.44 -9.28
C SER A 41 -4.46 5.88 -9.78
N THR A 42 -5.52 6.61 -9.39
CA THR A 42 -5.66 8.03 -9.72
C THR A 42 -4.62 8.85 -8.98
N LEU A 43 -4.40 8.58 -7.69
CA LEU A 43 -3.37 9.26 -6.90
C LEU A 43 -1.97 9.01 -7.46
N LEU A 44 -1.63 7.76 -7.80
CA LEU A 44 -0.34 7.44 -8.43
C LEU A 44 -0.15 8.17 -9.77
N ARG A 45 -1.21 8.29 -10.60
CA ARG A 45 -1.17 9.05 -11.85
C ARG A 45 -1.01 10.55 -11.63
N CYS A 46 -1.54 11.11 -10.55
CA CYS A 46 -1.28 12.50 -10.16
C CYS A 46 0.16 12.68 -9.71
N ILE A 47 0.70 11.79 -8.85
CA ILE A 47 2.09 11.84 -8.38
C ILE A 47 3.09 11.69 -9.54
N SER A 48 2.78 10.85 -10.53
CA SER A 48 3.62 10.69 -11.72
C SER A 48 3.48 11.84 -12.74
N GLY A 49 2.60 12.81 -12.48
CA GLY A 49 2.34 13.93 -13.38
C GLY A 49 1.62 13.55 -14.69
N VAL A 50 0.98 12.35 -14.72
CA VAL A 50 0.10 11.93 -15.83
C VAL A 50 -1.23 12.64 -15.77
N TYR A 51 -1.76 12.84 -14.55
CA TYR A 51 -2.98 13.61 -14.33
C TYR A 51 -2.67 14.92 -13.64
N HIS A 52 -3.25 15.99 -14.14
CA HIS A 52 -3.29 17.30 -13.46
C HIS A 52 -4.32 17.25 -12.33
N VAL A 53 -4.04 17.93 -11.23
CA VAL A 53 -4.99 18.11 -10.12
C VAL A 53 -5.78 19.39 -10.31
N GLU A 54 -7.03 19.44 -9.89
CA GLU A 54 -7.86 20.64 -9.96
C GLU A 54 -7.54 21.64 -8.85
N GLU A 55 -7.10 21.12 -7.69
CA GLU A 55 -6.76 21.91 -6.51
C GLU A 55 -5.49 21.33 -5.87
N GLY A 56 -4.75 22.19 -5.17
CA GLY A 56 -3.52 21.79 -4.48
C GLY A 56 -2.32 21.64 -5.40
N ASP A 57 -1.24 21.04 -4.89
CA ASP A 57 0.00 20.79 -5.64
C ASP A 57 0.70 19.50 -5.17
N ILE A 58 1.50 18.93 -6.07
CA ILE A 58 2.37 17.79 -5.79
C ILE A 58 3.80 18.21 -6.06
N LEU A 59 4.61 18.20 -5.00
CA LEU A 59 6.01 18.56 -5.06
C LEU A 59 6.89 17.31 -4.89
N ILE A 60 7.90 17.22 -5.72
CA ILE A 60 8.97 16.23 -5.61
C ILE A 60 10.28 17.01 -5.50
N ASP A 61 10.97 16.82 -4.38
CA ASP A 61 12.17 17.59 -4.03
C ASP A 61 11.94 19.11 -4.14
N ASN A 62 10.82 19.58 -3.60
CA ASN A 62 10.37 20.98 -3.63
C ASN A 62 10.08 21.56 -5.04
N LYS A 63 9.96 20.72 -6.06
CA LYS A 63 9.61 21.13 -7.42
C LYS A 63 8.28 20.52 -7.80
N SER A 64 7.38 21.32 -8.42
CA SER A 64 6.11 20.78 -8.92
C SER A 64 6.37 19.70 -9.96
N VAL A 65 5.64 18.58 -9.84
CA VAL A 65 5.71 17.48 -10.81
C VAL A 65 5.05 17.84 -12.12
N TYR A 66 4.12 18.79 -12.06
CA TYR A 66 3.33 19.17 -13.22
C TYR A 66 4.16 19.94 -14.24
N GLU A 67 4.07 19.54 -15.52
CA GLU A 67 4.84 20.11 -16.66
C GLU A 67 6.36 20.20 -16.45
N ASN A 68 6.91 19.43 -15.50
CA ASN A 68 8.33 19.47 -15.15
C ASN A 68 9.04 18.18 -15.59
N ASN A 69 9.65 18.23 -16.77
CA ASN A 69 10.35 17.08 -17.34
C ASN A 69 11.60 16.66 -16.52
N GLU A 70 12.23 17.60 -15.81
CA GLU A 70 13.37 17.28 -14.95
C GLU A 70 12.97 16.35 -13.79
N VAL A 71 11.86 16.66 -13.14
CA VAL A 71 11.32 15.84 -12.06
C VAL A 71 10.83 14.49 -12.58
N LYS A 72 10.16 14.49 -13.75
CA LYS A 72 9.58 13.28 -14.33
C LYS A 72 10.61 12.22 -14.74
N LYS A 73 11.86 12.63 -15.05
CA LYS A 73 12.95 11.69 -15.36
C LYS A 73 13.31 10.78 -14.17
N ASP A 74 13.09 11.26 -12.95
CA ASP A 74 13.40 10.55 -11.72
C ASP A 74 12.27 9.60 -11.29
N ILE A 75 11.12 9.64 -11.98
CA ILE A 75 9.92 8.87 -11.63
C ILE A 75 9.73 7.73 -12.63
N LEU A 76 9.54 6.52 -12.10
CA LEU A 76 9.04 5.39 -12.88
C LEU A 76 7.70 4.95 -12.34
N PHE A 77 6.67 4.97 -13.17
CA PHE A 77 5.33 4.47 -12.84
C PHE A 77 5.02 3.18 -13.61
N ILE A 78 4.74 2.12 -12.87
CA ILE A 78 4.26 0.84 -13.43
C ILE A 78 2.78 0.69 -13.07
N PRO A 79 1.87 0.89 -14.02
CA PRO A 79 0.42 0.72 -13.78
C PRO A 79 0.04 -0.76 -13.66
N ASP A 80 -1.14 -1.04 -13.11
CA ASP A 80 -1.69 -2.40 -13.04
C ASP A 80 -1.87 -2.98 -14.44
N GLU A 81 -2.59 -2.28 -15.31
CA GLU A 81 -2.70 -2.66 -16.71
C GLU A 81 -1.73 -1.84 -17.55
N SER A 82 -0.68 -2.51 -18.04
CA SER A 82 0.26 -1.90 -18.98
C SER A 82 -0.27 -2.06 -20.41
N ALA A 83 -0.41 -0.96 -21.12
CA ALA A 83 -0.77 -0.93 -22.54
C ALA A 83 0.41 -1.43 -23.40
N ILE A 84 0.80 -2.70 -23.23
CA ILE A 84 1.86 -3.34 -24.01
C ILE A 84 1.25 -3.81 -25.34
N SER A 85 1.80 -3.36 -26.46
CA SER A 85 1.38 -3.79 -27.79
C SER A 85 1.46 -5.32 -27.93
N ALA A 86 0.52 -5.91 -28.67
CA ALA A 86 0.44 -7.35 -28.88
C ALA A 86 1.73 -7.98 -29.46
N LYS A 87 2.57 -7.18 -30.12
CA LYS A 87 3.84 -7.64 -30.75
C LYS A 87 5.09 -7.33 -29.91
N THR A 88 4.95 -6.68 -28.76
CA THR A 88 6.07 -6.29 -27.92
C THR A 88 6.77 -7.53 -27.35
N THR A 89 8.08 -7.65 -27.56
CA THR A 89 8.96 -8.66 -26.96
C THR A 89 9.74 -8.05 -25.79
N ILE A 90 10.43 -8.89 -24.99
CA ILE A 90 11.31 -8.39 -23.90
C ILE A 90 12.39 -7.46 -24.49
N ASN A 91 12.99 -7.80 -25.63
CA ASN A 91 14.03 -6.97 -26.24
C ASN A 91 13.47 -5.63 -26.74
N SER A 92 12.31 -5.62 -27.43
CA SER A 92 11.71 -4.35 -27.88
C SER A 92 11.25 -3.47 -26.71
N LEU A 93 10.88 -4.07 -25.59
CA LEU A 93 10.57 -3.33 -24.36
C LEU A 93 11.85 -2.77 -23.74
N LEU A 94 12.96 -3.51 -23.77
CA LEU A 94 14.26 -3.05 -23.32
C LEU A 94 14.74 -1.84 -24.14
N ASP A 95 14.62 -1.90 -25.48
CA ASP A 95 14.97 -0.80 -26.36
C ASP A 95 14.09 0.44 -26.08
N PHE A 96 12.79 0.23 -25.86
CA PHE A 96 11.85 1.29 -25.50
C PHE A 96 12.27 1.98 -24.18
N PHE A 97 12.46 1.23 -23.09
CA PHE A 97 12.87 1.84 -21.82
C PHE A 97 14.26 2.48 -21.90
N SER A 98 15.20 1.88 -22.66
CA SER A 98 16.54 2.45 -22.86
C SER A 98 16.53 3.77 -23.64
N SER A 99 15.42 4.13 -24.31
CA SER A 99 15.26 5.43 -24.98
C SER A 99 14.94 6.58 -23.99
N PHE A 100 14.50 6.25 -22.79
CA PHE A 100 14.08 7.23 -21.78
C PHE A 100 14.89 7.16 -20.49
N TYR A 101 15.43 5.98 -20.15
CA TYR A 101 16.16 5.70 -18.91
C TYR A 101 17.48 4.98 -19.19
N GLU A 102 18.43 5.17 -18.29
CA GLU A 102 19.59 4.29 -18.21
C GLU A 102 19.17 2.95 -17.60
N VAL A 103 19.27 1.86 -18.37
CA VAL A 103 18.90 0.52 -17.92
C VAL A 103 20.16 -0.32 -17.68
N ASP A 104 20.37 -0.80 -16.47
CA ASP A 104 21.39 -1.79 -16.18
C ASP A 104 20.98 -3.15 -16.78
N LYS A 105 21.44 -3.39 -18.03
CA LYS A 105 21.11 -4.61 -18.78
C LYS A 105 21.63 -5.88 -18.08
N LYS A 106 22.74 -5.81 -17.35
CA LYS A 106 23.26 -6.97 -16.59
C LYS A 106 22.39 -7.30 -15.41
N ALA A 107 22.01 -6.28 -14.63
CA ALA A 107 21.08 -6.43 -13.52
C ALA A 107 19.72 -6.95 -14.02
N PHE A 108 19.20 -6.39 -15.12
CA PHE A 108 17.95 -6.84 -15.74
C PHE A 108 17.94 -8.34 -16.05
N VAL A 109 19.01 -8.85 -16.71
CA VAL A 109 19.12 -10.29 -17.03
C VAL A 109 19.21 -11.13 -15.74
N ASN A 110 19.94 -10.67 -14.74
CA ASN A 110 20.04 -11.36 -13.44
C ASN A 110 18.68 -11.42 -12.73
N TYR A 111 17.89 -10.34 -12.76
CA TYR A 111 16.56 -10.33 -12.16
C TYR A 111 15.59 -11.26 -12.90
N LEU A 112 15.62 -11.29 -14.24
CA LEU A 112 14.86 -12.27 -15.02
C LEU A 112 15.19 -13.70 -14.64
N ASN A 113 16.48 -14.02 -14.47
CA ASN A 113 16.93 -15.34 -14.03
C ASN A 113 16.41 -15.68 -12.62
N THR A 114 16.43 -14.72 -11.69
CA THR A 114 15.87 -14.87 -10.33
C THR A 114 14.39 -15.23 -10.38
N PHE A 115 13.63 -14.56 -11.26
CA PHE A 115 12.21 -14.85 -11.47
C PHE A 115 11.95 -16.03 -12.41
N LYS A 116 12.98 -16.73 -12.89
CA LYS A 116 12.89 -17.84 -13.84
C LYS A 116 12.16 -17.47 -15.14
N VAL A 117 12.37 -16.24 -15.61
CA VAL A 117 11.82 -15.75 -16.90
C VAL A 117 12.92 -15.81 -17.95
N ASN A 118 12.72 -16.63 -18.97
CA ASN A 118 13.66 -16.73 -20.09
C ASN A 118 13.42 -15.61 -21.09
N ILE A 119 14.51 -14.99 -21.57
CA ILE A 119 14.45 -14.06 -22.69
C ILE A 119 14.17 -14.85 -23.96
N THR A 120 13.07 -14.54 -24.59
CA THR A 120 12.64 -15.19 -25.84
C THR A 120 12.20 -14.15 -26.87
N SER A 121 12.16 -14.53 -28.13
CA SER A 121 11.60 -13.70 -29.21
C SER A 121 10.06 -13.70 -29.20
N LYS A 122 9.42 -14.45 -28.28
CA LYS A 122 7.96 -14.50 -28.19
C LYS A 122 7.41 -13.17 -27.71
N PRO A 123 6.27 -12.72 -28.27
CA PRO A 123 5.60 -11.52 -27.80
C PRO A 123 5.10 -11.67 -26.33
N LEU A 124 5.15 -10.59 -25.58
CA LEU A 124 4.72 -10.55 -24.17
C LEU A 124 3.24 -10.88 -23.98
N ASN A 125 2.39 -10.68 -25.00
CA ASN A 125 0.97 -11.05 -24.92
C ASN A 125 0.76 -12.56 -24.76
N THR A 126 1.76 -13.40 -25.13
CA THR A 126 1.74 -14.85 -24.93
C THR A 126 2.12 -15.28 -23.51
N PHE A 127 2.62 -14.35 -22.70
CA PHE A 127 3.00 -14.61 -21.32
C PHE A 127 1.77 -14.56 -20.40
N SER A 128 1.79 -15.33 -19.32
CA SER A 128 0.79 -15.18 -18.26
C SER A 128 0.83 -13.78 -17.62
N LYS A 129 -0.25 -13.37 -16.95
CA LYS A 129 -0.29 -12.08 -16.22
C LYS A 129 0.91 -11.97 -15.27
N GLY A 130 1.18 -13.01 -14.49
CA GLY A 130 2.31 -13.04 -13.55
C GLY A 130 3.69 -12.96 -14.22
N MET A 131 3.87 -13.62 -15.37
CA MET A 131 5.13 -13.50 -16.13
C MET A 131 5.35 -12.08 -16.66
N LYS A 132 4.30 -11.44 -17.21
CA LYS A 132 4.37 -10.04 -17.64
C LYS A 132 4.75 -9.13 -16.50
N ARG A 133 4.11 -9.31 -15.32
CA ARG A 133 4.40 -8.53 -14.11
C ARG A 133 5.85 -8.69 -13.68
N ARG A 134 6.37 -9.92 -13.64
CA ARG A 134 7.78 -10.18 -13.32
C ARG A 134 8.74 -9.43 -14.27
N VAL A 135 8.48 -9.45 -15.57
CA VAL A 135 9.28 -8.72 -16.57
C VAL A 135 9.27 -7.21 -16.28
N LEU A 136 8.11 -6.62 -16.03
CA LEU A 136 7.98 -5.19 -15.72
C LEU A 136 8.68 -4.81 -14.41
N LEU A 137 8.58 -5.63 -13.38
CA LEU A 137 9.29 -5.41 -12.11
C LEU A 137 10.81 -5.53 -12.28
N CYS A 138 11.31 -6.45 -13.13
CA CYS A 138 12.73 -6.51 -13.48
C CYS A 138 13.20 -5.22 -14.15
N PHE A 139 12.42 -4.64 -15.06
CA PHE A 139 12.72 -3.34 -15.66
C PHE A 139 12.73 -2.24 -14.60
N ALA A 140 11.70 -2.20 -13.75
CA ALA A 140 11.60 -1.19 -12.71
C ALA A 140 12.83 -1.16 -11.80
N LEU A 141 13.34 -2.34 -11.42
CA LEU A 141 14.55 -2.44 -10.59
C LEU A 141 15.84 -2.14 -11.37
N ALA A 142 15.90 -2.48 -12.66
CA ALA A 142 17.10 -2.27 -13.48
C ALA A 142 17.30 -0.82 -13.98
N ILE A 143 16.26 0.01 -13.85
CA ILE A 143 16.30 1.45 -14.15
C ILE A 143 16.83 2.26 -12.97
N HIS A 144 16.74 1.74 -11.76
CA HIS A 144 17.11 2.42 -10.50
C HIS A 144 16.49 3.81 -10.37
N PRO A 145 15.16 3.97 -10.56
CA PRO A 145 14.52 5.28 -10.48
C PRO A 145 14.60 5.82 -9.06
N LYS A 146 14.73 7.13 -8.89
CA LYS A 146 14.69 7.75 -7.57
C LYS A 146 13.30 7.58 -6.90
N TYR A 147 12.24 7.62 -7.70
CA TYR A 147 10.85 7.44 -7.27
C TYR A 147 10.18 6.33 -8.08
N LEU A 148 9.88 5.22 -7.42
CA LEU A 148 9.21 4.06 -8.03
C LEU A 148 7.76 3.99 -7.57
N LEU A 149 6.83 4.11 -8.50
CA LEU A 149 5.39 4.03 -8.25
C LEU A 149 4.84 2.74 -8.84
N LEU A 150 4.26 1.88 -8.02
CA LEU A 150 3.77 0.57 -8.39
C LEU A 150 2.27 0.46 -8.10
N ASP A 151 1.47 0.21 -9.13
CA ASP A 151 0.03 -0.01 -9.00
C ASP A 151 -0.27 -1.51 -9.07
N GLU A 152 -0.84 -2.07 -7.99
CA GLU A 152 -1.18 -3.50 -7.83
C GLU A 152 0.00 -4.42 -8.22
N ALA A 153 1.22 -4.10 -7.74
CA ALA A 153 2.47 -4.74 -8.15
C ALA A 153 2.51 -6.25 -7.95
N PHE A 154 1.80 -6.75 -6.97
CA PHE A 154 1.79 -8.17 -6.59
C PHE A 154 0.72 -8.99 -7.28
N ASP A 155 -0.18 -8.34 -8.01
CA ASP A 155 -1.27 -9.02 -8.69
C ASP A 155 -0.73 -9.98 -9.77
N GLY A 156 -1.11 -11.25 -9.64
CA GLY A 156 -0.61 -12.33 -10.50
C GLY A 156 0.76 -12.90 -10.12
N LEU A 157 1.43 -12.41 -9.07
CA LEU A 157 2.64 -13.05 -8.53
C LEU A 157 2.26 -14.16 -7.55
N ASP A 158 2.95 -15.29 -7.67
CA ASP A 158 2.91 -16.36 -6.66
C ASP A 158 3.66 -15.94 -5.38
N PRO A 159 3.47 -16.63 -4.24
CA PRO A 159 4.13 -16.28 -3.00
C PRO A 159 5.66 -16.22 -3.10
N LEU A 160 6.27 -17.11 -3.88
CA LEU A 160 7.71 -17.09 -4.10
C LEU A 160 8.16 -15.84 -4.87
N GLY A 161 7.41 -15.44 -5.90
CA GLY A 161 7.68 -14.23 -6.66
C GLY A 161 7.62 -12.96 -5.81
N LYS A 162 6.68 -12.89 -4.86
CA LYS A 162 6.58 -11.77 -3.89
C LYS A 162 7.80 -11.68 -2.99
N VAL A 163 8.25 -12.80 -2.44
CA VAL A 163 9.47 -12.88 -1.60
C VAL A 163 10.72 -12.50 -2.40
N GLN A 164 10.83 -12.99 -3.64
CA GLN A 164 11.95 -12.65 -4.53
C GLN A 164 11.96 -11.16 -4.86
N PHE A 165 10.80 -10.58 -5.16
CA PHE A 165 10.69 -9.13 -5.42
C PHE A 165 11.10 -8.30 -4.20
N LYS A 166 10.57 -8.64 -3.01
CA LYS A 166 10.98 -7.95 -1.77
C LYS A 166 12.49 -7.97 -1.60
N LYS A 167 13.12 -9.14 -1.70
CA LYS A 167 14.57 -9.26 -1.55
C LYS A 167 15.33 -8.38 -2.54
N LEU A 168 14.94 -8.40 -3.82
CA LEU A 168 15.57 -7.55 -4.84
C LEU A 168 15.32 -6.06 -4.57
N LEU A 169 14.13 -5.69 -4.11
CA LEU A 169 13.81 -4.31 -3.76
C LEU A 169 14.67 -3.82 -2.59
N ASP A 170 14.76 -4.61 -1.51
CA ASP A 170 15.59 -4.30 -0.33
C ASP A 170 17.08 -4.13 -0.74
N GLU A 171 17.59 -5.00 -1.62
CA GLU A 171 18.94 -4.91 -2.16
C GLU A 171 19.15 -3.62 -2.99
N GLN A 172 18.15 -3.20 -3.77
CA GLN A 172 18.23 -1.96 -4.55
C GLN A 172 18.15 -0.73 -3.66
N MET A 173 17.24 -0.70 -2.72
CA MET A 173 17.11 0.41 -1.77
C MET A 173 18.34 0.60 -0.88
N SER A 174 19.07 -0.48 -0.58
CA SER A 174 20.34 -0.38 0.16
C SER A 174 21.49 0.21 -0.67
N LYS A 175 21.39 0.21 -2.00
CA LYS A 175 22.43 0.69 -2.92
C LYS A 175 22.13 2.07 -3.51
N TYR A 176 20.86 2.36 -3.70
CA TYR A 176 20.37 3.55 -4.37
C TYR A 176 19.38 4.28 -3.47
N ASP A 177 19.40 5.62 -3.52
CA ASP A 177 18.44 6.47 -2.80
C ASP A 177 17.07 6.41 -3.52
N MET A 178 16.36 5.29 -3.31
CA MET A 178 15.09 5.00 -3.93
C MET A 178 13.95 5.18 -2.94
N THR A 179 12.88 5.86 -3.35
CA THR A 179 11.61 5.97 -2.62
C THR A 179 10.53 5.24 -3.38
N VAL A 180 9.74 4.42 -2.70
CA VAL A 180 8.79 3.53 -3.36
C VAL A 180 7.38 3.75 -2.84
N ILE A 181 6.41 3.82 -3.74
CA ILE A 181 4.99 3.79 -3.39
C ILE A 181 4.36 2.56 -4.03
N ILE A 182 3.75 1.71 -3.23
CA ILE A 182 3.08 0.50 -3.69
C ILE A 182 1.61 0.60 -3.35
N ALA A 183 0.75 0.73 -4.36
CA ALA A 183 -0.69 0.64 -4.16
C ALA A 183 -1.15 -0.81 -4.22
N SER A 184 -1.96 -1.22 -3.25
CA SER A 184 -2.60 -2.53 -3.23
C SER A 184 -3.94 -2.49 -2.47
N HIS A 185 -4.84 -3.41 -2.81
CA HIS A 185 -6.03 -3.68 -2.02
C HIS A 185 -5.78 -4.75 -0.94
N SER A 186 -4.62 -5.41 -0.97
CA SER A 186 -4.20 -6.47 -0.03
C SER A 186 -3.26 -5.91 1.03
N LEU A 187 -3.79 -5.68 2.22
CA LEU A 187 -3.01 -5.29 3.40
C LEU A 187 -1.86 -6.24 3.68
N ARG A 188 -2.16 -7.54 3.66
CA ARG A 188 -1.18 -8.59 3.93
C ARG A 188 0.03 -8.54 3.01
N GLU A 189 -0.15 -8.08 1.77
CA GLU A 189 0.96 -7.91 0.84
C GLU A 189 1.81 -6.70 1.19
N LEU A 190 1.17 -5.61 1.59
CA LEU A 190 1.86 -4.38 1.93
C LEU A 190 2.64 -4.50 3.25
N THR A 191 2.08 -5.16 4.27
CA THR A 191 2.79 -5.40 5.55
C THR A 191 4.09 -6.18 5.39
N LEU A 192 4.23 -6.96 4.33
CA LEU A 192 5.47 -7.70 4.05
C LEU A 192 6.60 -6.80 3.52
N ILE A 193 6.30 -5.62 2.99
CA ILE A 193 7.26 -4.83 2.20
C ILE A 193 7.34 -3.38 2.66
N ALA A 194 6.20 -2.74 2.95
CA ALA A 194 6.13 -1.34 3.29
C ALA A 194 6.62 -1.04 4.71
N ASN A 195 7.29 0.10 4.90
CA ASN A 195 7.65 0.64 6.21
C ASN A 195 6.51 1.49 6.77
N THR A 196 5.85 2.23 5.89
CA THR A 196 4.75 3.13 6.23
C THR A 196 3.53 2.83 5.38
N PHE A 197 2.38 3.29 5.83
CA PHE A 197 1.14 3.13 5.09
C PHE A 197 0.32 4.41 5.04
N ALA A 198 -0.51 4.51 4.02
CA ALA A 198 -1.59 5.50 3.92
C ALA A 198 -2.87 4.78 3.48
N LEU A 199 -3.93 4.91 4.27
CA LEU A 199 -5.22 4.29 4.00
C LEU A 199 -6.11 5.28 3.26
N LEU A 200 -6.41 4.96 2.01
CA LEU A 200 -7.30 5.73 1.15
C LEU A 200 -8.71 5.15 1.20
N ASN A 201 -9.67 5.93 1.59
CA ASN A 201 -11.09 5.58 1.55
C ASN A 201 -11.93 6.76 1.06
N SER A 202 -12.89 6.50 0.16
CA SER A 202 -13.79 7.51 -0.40
C SER A 202 -13.10 8.79 -0.89
N GLY A 203 -11.90 8.62 -1.48
CA GLY A 203 -11.09 9.71 -2.00
C GLY A 203 -10.32 10.52 -0.94
N LYS A 204 -10.28 10.09 0.31
CA LYS A 204 -9.56 10.75 1.43
C LYS A 204 -8.56 9.82 2.08
N ILE A 205 -7.46 10.37 2.61
CA ILE A 205 -6.58 9.63 3.52
C ILE A 205 -7.23 9.66 4.91
N ILE A 206 -7.62 8.49 5.39
CA ILE A 206 -8.32 8.33 6.69
C ILE A 206 -7.37 7.88 7.80
N SER A 207 -6.24 7.27 7.46
CA SER A 207 -5.20 6.86 8.41
C SER A 207 -3.86 6.78 7.70
N GLN A 208 -2.78 7.08 8.42
CA GLN A 208 -1.41 6.94 7.94
C GLN A 208 -0.45 6.74 9.12
N GLY A 209 0.68 6.07 8.89
CA GLY A 209 1.69 5.83 9.92
C GLY A 209 2.67 4.74 9.55
N ASP A 210 3.48 4.32 10.53
CA ASP A 210 4.43 3.23 10.37
C ASP A 210 3.69 1.87 10.47
N VAL A 211 4.10 0.91 9.63
CA VAL A 211 3.52 -0.44 9.62
C VAL A 211 3.86 -1.19 10.92
N ASP A 212 5.08 -1.01 11.41
CA ASP A 212 5.59 -1.69 12.61
C ASP A 212 5.22 -0.97 13.93
N ASN A 213 4.68 0.26 13.85
CA ASN A 213 4.32 1.00 15.05
C ASN A 213 3.07 0.40 15.69
N GLN A 214 3.28 -0.32 16.80
CA GLN A 214 2.24 -1.01 17.58
C GLN A 214 1.51 -0.06 18.56
N GLU A 215 1.75 1.23 18.53
CA GLU A 215 0.96 2.20 19.29
C GLU A 215 -0.45 2.36 18.69
N SER A 216 -1.17 1.25 18.74
CA SER A 216 -2.59 1.24 18.40
C SER A 216 -3.38 1.81 19.59
N THR A 217 -4.27 2.73 19.33
CA THR A 217 -5.31 3.10 20.31
C THR A 217 -6.42 2.04 20.38
N TYR A 218 -6.40 1.07 19.46
CA TYR A 218 -7.36 -0.02 19.41
C TYR A 218 -6.78 -1.31 19.95
N TYR A 219 -7.50 -1.93 20.88
CA TYR A 219 -7.13 -3.21 21.48
C TYR A 219 -8.28 -4.22 21.35
N LYS A 220 -7.90 -5.48 21.23
CA LYS A 220 -8.79 -6.63 21.35
C LYS A 220 -8.77 -7.10 22.81
N VAL A 221 -9.87 -6.92 23.49
CA VAL A 221 -10.05 -7.36 24.88
C VAL A 221 -10.82 -8.67 24.85
N GLN A 222 -10.18 -9.74 25.32
CA GLN A 222 -10.80 -11.05 25.46
C GLN A 222 -11.01 -11.36 26.94
N MET A 223 -12.25 -11.68 27.29
CA MET A 223 -12.65 -12.00 28.67
C MET A 223 -13.34 -13.35 28.69
N ALA A 224 -12.97 -14.21 29.63
CA ALA A 224 -13.70 -15.44 29.90
C ALA A 224 -14.46 -15.29 31.22
N PHE A 225 -15.65 -15.89 31.31
CA PHE A 225 -16.51 -15.84 32.47
C PHE A 225 -16.90 -17.26 32.94
N ASN A 226 -17.34 -17.39 34.21
CA ASN A 226 -17.85 -18.67 34.73
C ASN A 226 -19.11 -19.14 34.00
N ASP A 227 -19.99 -18.20 33.72
CA ASP A 227 -21.27 -18.41 33.05
C ASP A 227 -21.37 -17.58 31.77
N GLU A 228 -22.38 -17.83 30.97
CA GLU A 228 -22.68 -16.98 29.83
C GLU A 228 -23.12 -15.59 30.30
N ILE A 229 -22.51 -14.55 29.71
CA ILE A 229 -22.80 -13.16 30.04
C ILE A 229 -23.55 -12.49 28.86
N ASP A 230 -24.42 -11.54 29.19
CA ASP A 230 -25.11 -10.73 28.19
C ASP A 230 -24.18 -9.63 27.66
N LEU A 231 -24.01 -9.52 26.32
CA LEU A 231 -23.21 -8.48 25.67
C LEU A 231 -23.74 -7.06 25.93
N ASN A 232 -25.01 -6.91 26.28
CA ASN A 232 -25.62 -5.62 26.62
C ASN A 232 -25.09 -5.01 27.92
N LEU A 233 -24.40 -5.78 28.74
CA LEU A 233 -23.74 -5.27 29.95
C LEU A 233 -22.54 -4.37 29.61
N PHE A 234 -21.92 -4.55 28.44
CA PHE A 234 -20.79 -3.75 28.01
C PHE A 234 -21.28 -2.54 27.20
N ASN A 235 -21.46 -1.39 27.86
CA ASN A 235 -22.03 -0.18 27.27
C ASN A 235 -21.06 1.00 27.17
N GLU A 236 -19.77 0.76 27.30
CA GLU A 236 -18.75 1.77 27.18
C GLU A 236 -18.72 2.34 25.75
N LYS A 237 -18.70 3.66 25.63
CA LYS A 237 -18.68 4.37 24.32
C LYS A 237 -17.42 4.08 23.49
N THR A 238 -16.37 3.61 24.12
CA THR A 238 -15.10 3.25 23.51
C THR A 238 -15.12 1.87 22.85
N ILE A 239 -16.18 1.08 23.06
CA ILE A 239 -16.36 -0.23 22.43
C ILE A 239 -16.85 -0.04 21.00
N VAL A 240 -16.02 -0.45 20.04
CA VAL A 240 -16.31 -0.39 18.61
C VAL A 240 -17.05 -1.64 18.15
N LYS A 241 -16.70 -2.81 18.70
CA LYS A 241 -17.32 -4.09 18.32
C LYS A 241 -17.40 -5.02 19.51
N LYS A 242 -18.46 -5.82 19.54
CA LYS A 242 -18.70 -6.86 20.56
C LYS A 242 -18.99 -8.17 19.88
N THR A 243 -18.34 -9.23 20.31
CA THR A 243 -18.63 -10.60 19.86
C THR A 243 -18.58 -11.55 21.06
N LYS A 244 -19.34 -12.64 20.98
CA LYS A 244 -19.43 -13.65 22.03
C LYS A 244 -19.36 -15.04 21.42
N LEU A 245 -18.60 -15.90 22.06
CA LEU A 245 -18.54 -17.33 21.75
C LEU A 245 -18.63 -18.12 23.06
N GLY A 246 -19.83 -18.60 23.40
CA GLY A 246 -20.08 -19.25 24.67
C GLY A 246 -19.80 -18.32 25.86
N ARG A 247 -18.84 -18.67 26.68
CA ARG A 247 -18.41 -17.90 27.89
C ARG A 247 -17.30 -16.89 27.59
N ILE A 248 -16.84 -16.79 26.34
CA ILE A 248 -15.78 -15.87 25.94
C ILE A 248 -16.42 -14.66 25.27
N VAL A 249 -16.12 -13.48 25.78
CA VAL A 249 -16.47 -12.19 25.18
C VAL A 249 -15.24 -11.56 24.59
N THR A 250 -15.34 -11.11 23.35
CA THR A 250 -14.30 -10.34 22.68
C THR A 250 -14.83 -8.96 22.32
N LEU A 251 -14.16 -7.94 22.79
CA LEU A 251 -14.46 -6.54 22.52
C LEU A 251 -13.30 -5.91 21.76
N ILE A 252 -13.63 -5.04 20.81
CA ILE A 252 -12.66 -4.12 20.21
C ILE A 252 -12.92 -2.77 20.85
N VAL A 253 -11.89 -2.19 21.45
CA VAL A 253 -12.00 -0.94 22.22
C VAL A 253 -10.97 0.06 21.76
N ASN A 254 -11.34 1.34 21.76
CA ASN A 254 -10.46 2.47 21.48
C ASN A 254 -10.11 3.18 22.79
N GLN A 255 -9.13 2.66 23.50
CA GLN A 255 -8.66 3.15 24.81
C GLN A 255 -7.20 2.75 25.04
N SER A 256 -6.52 3.42 25.97
CA SER A 256 -5.21 2.98 26.45
C SER A 256 -5.31 1.65 27.21
N LYS A 257 -4.21 0.91 27.27
CA LYS A 257 -4.16 -0.39 27.97
C LYS A 257 -4.50 -0.27 29.46
N GLU A 258 -4.01 0.80 30.10
CA GLU A 258 -4.25 1.10 31.52
C GLU A 258 -5.73 1.38 31.81
N GLU A 259 -6.41 2.08 30.91
CA GLU A 259 -7.84 2.37 31.02
C GLU A 259 -8.68 1.12 30.79
N ILE A 260 -8.27 0.27 29.85
CA ILE A 260 -8.95 -1.01 29.57
C ILE A 260 -8.95 -1.91 30.80
N GLU A 261 -7.79 -2.07 31.46
CA GLU A 261 -7.70 -2.86 32.70
C GLU A 261 -8.65 -2.34 33.78
N LYS A 262 -8.68 -1.04 34.02
CA LYS A 262 -9.58 -0.42 35.00
C LYS A 262 -11.05 -0.58 34.64
N THR A 263 -11.36 -0.43 33.34
CA THR A 263 -12.75 -0.45 32.85
C THR A 263 -13.35 -1.84 32.90
N PHE A 264 -12.60 -2.88 32.52
CA PHE A 264 -13.18 -4.21 32.32
C PHE A 264 -12.96 -5.17 33.51
N ASN A 265 -12.01 -4.92 34.42
CA ASN A 265 -11.88 -5.70 35.67
C ASN A 265 -13.13 -5.60 36.57
N LYS A 266 -13.93 -4.53 36.47
CA LYS A 266 -15.19 -4.39 37.22
C LYS A 266 -16.22 -5.50 36.94
N TYR A 267 -16.10 -6.17 35.78
CA TYR A 267 -16.98 -7.27 35.40
C TYR A 267 -16.54 -8.62 35.99
N ASN A 268 -15.42 -8.68 36.76
CA ASN A 268 -14.86 -9.86 37.41
C ASN A 268 -14.69 -11.05 36.44
N PRO A 269 -14.01 -10.87 35.27
CA PRO A 269 -13.74 -11.98 34.37
C PRO A 269 -12.74 -12.96 35.01
N LEU A 270 -12.82 -14.25 34.64
CA LEU A 270 -11.81 -15.26 35.01
C LEU A 270 -10.45 -14.94 34.38
N THR A 271 -10.46 -14.46 33.15
CA THR A 271 -9.28 -13.98 32.43
C THR A 271 -9.60 -12.69 31.70
N LEU A 272 -8.64 -11.79 31.63
CA LEU A 272 -8.67 -10.56 30.88
C LEU A 272 -7.39 -10.46 30.06
N ASP A 273 -7.46 -10.72 28.77
CA ASP A 273 -6.36 -10.62 27.85
C ASP A 273 -6.52 -9.36 26.97
N ILE A 274 -5.50 -8.50 26.95
CA ILE A 274 -5.47 -7.27 26.16
C ILE A 274 -4.42 -7.46 25.07
N LEU A 275 -4.88 -7.62 23.84
CA LEU A 275 -4.05 -7.89 22.68
C LEU A 275 -4.06 -6.69 21.74
N PRO A 276 -2.91 -6.27 21.19
CA PRO A 276 -2.92 -5.29 20.12
C PRO A 276 -3.67 -5.88 18.93
N LEU A 277 -4.39 -5.04 18.17
CA LEU A 277 -4.94 -5.47 16.90
C LEU A 277 -3.81 -5.68 15.89
N SER A 278 -3.95 -6.72 15.05
CA SER A 278 -3.15 -6.80 13.85
C SER A 278 -3.44 -5.60 12.94
N PHE A 279 -2.50 -5.28 12.05
CA PHE A 279 -2.70 -4.19 11.09
C PHE A 279 -3.95 -4.41 10.24
N GLU A 280 -4.24 -5.67 9.84
CA GLU A 280 -5.43 -6.02 9.08
C GLU A 280 -6.73 -5.83 9.89
N GLU A 281 -6.74 -6.23 11.16
CA GLU A 281 -7.90 -6.01 12.03
C GLU A 281 -8.17 -4.52 12.22
N ARG A 282 -7.13 -3.73 12.48
CA ARG A 282 -7.22 -2.27 12.61
C ARG A 282 -7.79 -1.63 11.36
N PHE A 283 -7.32 -2.03 10.17
CA PHE A 283 -7.82 -1.54 8.89
C PHE A 283 -9.34 -1.76 8.73
N VAL A 284 -9.83 -2.96 9.07
CA VAL A 284 -11.26 -3.28 8.96
C VAL A 284 -12.08 -2.34 9.85
N TYR A 285 -11.64 -2.13 11.09
CA TYR A 285 -12.39 -1.29 12.04
C TYR A 285 -12.30 0.20 11.70
N GLU A 286 -11.16 0.70 11.25
CA GLU A 286 -11.04 2.08 10.77
C GLU A 286 -11.93 2.31 9.54
N THR A 287 -12.00 1.35 8.62
CA THR A 287 -12.85 1.46 7.41
C THR A 287 -14.34 1.38 7.77
N GLU A 288 -14.75 0.49 8.68
CA GLU A 288 -16.13 0.36 9.15
C GLU A 288 -16.58 1.62 9.91
N ALA A 289 -15.72 2.22 10.73
CA ALA A 289 -16.03 3.44 11.48
C ALA A 289 -16.30 4.65 10.56
N PHE A 290 -15.52 4.80 9.48
CA PHE A 290 -15.72 5.88 8.49
C PHE A 290 -16.79 5.59 7.45
N GLY A 291 -17.24 4.35 7.29
CA GLY A 291 -18.33 3.98 6.37
C GLY A 291 -19.76 4.19 6.95
N ASN A 292 -19.85 4.52 8.23
CA ASN A 292 -21.12 4.77 8.92
C ASN A 292 -21.40 6.29 9.16
N GLU A 293 -20.57 7.19 8.65
CA GLU A 293 -20.79 8.63 8.55
C GLU A 293 -21.23 9.02 7.12
#